data_681cfa41622998421b77116bb17bebef
#
_entry.id   681cfa41622998421b77116bb17bebef
#
_cell.length_a   1.000
_cell.length_b   1.000
_cell.length_c   1.000
_cell.angle_alpha   90.00
_cell.angle_beta   90.00
_cell.angle_gamma   90.00
#
_symmetry.space_group_name_H-M   'P 1'
#
loop_
_entity.id
_entity.type
_entity.pdbx_description
1 polymer ?
#
loop_
_entity_poly.entity_id
_entity_poly.type
_entity_poly.pdbx_seq_one_letter_code
_entity_poly.pdbx_strand_id
1 'polypeptide(L)'
;MNIEITNPVGLYASPATELVDALKLYKSHVTLNYGDKSVNMKSLMGVLSLGIPHKAQIGIVVDGEDEEAVIEILTEKIESLEIGTIQ
;
A
#
# COMPACT_ATOMS: atom_id res chain seq x y z
N MET A 1 -2.33 8.04 4.80
CA MET A 1 -2.44 6.87 5.71
C MET A 1 -1.05 6.46 6.16
N ASN A 2 -0.91 6.18 7.43
CA ASN A 2 0.34 5.63 7.97
C ASN A 2 0.09 4.21 8.43
N ILE A 3 1.00 3.30 8.10
CA ILE A 3 0.81 1.87 8.35
C ILE A 3 2.11 1.28 8.87
N GLU A 4 2.00 0.46 9.90
CA GLU A 4 3.11 -0.37 10.35
C GLU A 4 2.94 -1.77 9.77
N ILE A 5 3.97 -2.28 9.12
CA ILE A 5 3.94 -3.61 8.50
C ILE A 5 4.12 -4.66 9.59
N THR A 6 3.07 -5.43 9.85
CA THR A 6 3.07 -6.47 10.89
C THR A 6 3.25 -7.88 10.34
N ASN A 7 3.08 -8.05 9.02
CA ASN A 7 3.31 -9.36 8.40
C ASN A 7 4.77 -9.76 8.57
N PRO A 8 5.07 -10.96 9.08
CA PRO A 8 6.46 -11.39 9.32
C PRO A 8 7.35 -11.37 8.09
N VAL A 9 6.79 -11.51 6.91
CA VAL A 9 7.53 -11.51 5.66
C VAL A 9 7.66 -10.10 5.06
N GLY A 10 6.99 -9.12 5.63
CA GLY A 10 6.93 -7.78 5.09
C GLY A 10 5.90 -7.68 3.96
N LEU A 11 6.06 -6.68 3.10
CA LEU A 11 5.16 -6.50 1.95
C LEU A 11 5.75 -7.21 0.74
N TYR A 12 5.49 -8.49 0.64
CA TYR A 12 6.01 -9.34 -0.44
C TYR A 12 5.02 -9.44 -1.61
N ALA A 13 5.38 -10.23 -2.63
CA ALA A 13 4.68 -10.24 -3.92
C ALA A 13 3.18 -10.52 -3.83
N SER A 14 2.76 -11.48 -3.01
CA SER A 14 1.34 -11.88 -2.95
C SER A 14 0.43 -10.76 -2.44
N PRO A 15 0.63 -10.18 -1.24
CA PRO A 15 -0.21 -9.08 -0.79
C PRO A 15 -0.01 -7.80 -1.61
N ALA A 16 1.21 -7.55 -2.10
CA ALA A 16 1.46 -6.37 -2.95
C ALA A 16 0.63 -6.45 -4.24
N THR A 17 0.55 -7.62 -4.86
CA THR A 17 -0.25 -7.82 -6.07
C THR A 17 -1.73 -7.55 -5.80
N GLU A 18 -2.25 -8.02 -4.68
CA GLU A 18 -3.63 -7.78 -4.27
C GLU A 18 -3.93 -6.27 -4.14
N LEU A 19 -3.02 -5.53 -3.49
CA LEU A 19 -3.19 -4.09 -3.33
C LEU A 19 -3.14 -3.36 -4.66
N VAL A 20 -2.15 -3.67 -5.49
CA VAL A 20 -2.00 -3.04 -6.80
C VAL A 20 -3.20 -3.30 -7.69
N ASP A 21 -3.68 -4.55 -7.73
CA ASP A 21 -4.83 -4.92 -8.55
C ASP A 21 -6.11 -4.20 -8.09
N ALA A 22 -6.29 -4.06 -6.78
CA ALA A 22 -7.44 -3.35 -6.25
C ALA A 22 -7.45 -1.88 -6.67
N LEU A 23 -6.27 -1.26 -6.76
CA LEU A 23 -6.14 0.15 -7.13
C LEU A 23 -6.39 0.45 -8.60
N LYS A 24 -6.29 -0.56 -9.47
CA LYS A 24 -6.49 -0.37 -10.92
C LYS A 24 -7.89 0.11 -11.28
N LEU A 25 -8.86 -0.13 -10.43
CA LEU A 25 -10.24 0.26 -10.66
C LEU A 25 -10.51 1.74 -10.36
N TYR A 26 -9.57 2.43 -9.78
CA TYR A 26 -9.75 3.80 -9.29
C TYR A 26 -8.89 4.78 -10.07
N LYS A 27 -9.32 6.05 -10.09
CA LYS A 27 -8.66 7.12 -10.86
C LYS A 27 -7.64 7.89 -10.05
N SER A 28 -7.76 7.91 -8.73
CA SER A 28 -6.86 8.66 -7.86
C SER A 28 -5.41 8.23 -8.04
N HIS A 29 -4.50 9.18 -7.87
CA HIS A 29 -3.08 8.90 -7.76
C HIS A 29 -2.80 8.35 -6.36
N VAL A 30 -2.06 7.25 -6.29
CA VAL A 30 -1.72 6.62 -5.02
C VAL A 30 -0.20 6.48 -4.95
N THR A 31 0.39 7.11 -3.95
CA THR A 31 1.84 7.11 -3.74
C THR A 31 2.18 6.35 -2.47
N LEU A 32 3.13 5.45 -2.57
CA LEU A 32 3.64 4.69 -1.43
C LEU A 32 5.00 5.26 -1.04
N ASN A 33 5.10 5.67 0.22
CA ASN A 33 6.32 6.26 0.78
C ASN A 33 6.95 5.32 1.79
N TYR A 34 8.24 5.09 1.65
CA TYR A 34 9.01 4.31 2.60
C TYR A 34 10.39 4.96 2.78
N GLY A 35 10.63 5.51 3.96
CA GLY A 35 11.84 6.29 4.19
C GLY A 35 11.86 7.51 3.28
N ASP A 36 12.93 7.68 2.54
CA ASP A 36 13.10 8.77 1.57
C ASP A 36 12.67 8.39 0.15
N LYS A 37 12.06 7.21 -0.02
CA LYS A 37 11.65 6.70 -1.32
C LYS A 37 10.15 6.81 -1.51
N SER A 38 9.74 7.12 -2.74
CA SER A 38 8.34 7.22 -3.14
C SER A 38 8.13 6.51 -4.47
N VAL A 39 7.08 5.71 -4.56
CA VAL A 39 6.74 5.00 -5.80
C VAL A 39 5.24 5.12 -6.06
N ASN A 40 4.85 4.94 -7.33
CA ASN A 40 3.46 4.82 -7.71
C ASN A 40 2.94 3.47 -7.23
N MET A 41 1.97 3.48 -6.32
CA MET A 41 1.45 2.24 -5.74
C MET A 41 0.65 1.39 -6.73
N LYS A 42 0.34 1.93 -7.91
CA LYS A 42 -0.29 1.17 -9.00
C LYS A 42 0.73 0.36 -9.81
N SER A 43 2.03 0.54 -9.51
CA SER A 43 3.11 -0.20 -10.16
C SER A 43 3.61 -1.30 -9.24
N LEU A 44 3.34 -2.56 -9.60
CA LEU A 44 3.79 -3.69 -8.79
C LEU A 44 5.32 -3.74 -8.69
N MET A 45 6.00 -3.49 -9.81
CA MET A 45 7.47 -3.46 -9.81
C MET A 45 8.01 -2.36 -8.90
N GLY A 46 7.36 -1.19 -8.93
CA GLY A 46 7.74 -0.08 -8.05
C GLY A 46 7.59 -0.45 -6.58
N VAL A 47 6.47 -1.03 -6.22
CA VAL A 47 6.22 -1.46 -4.83
C VAL A 47 7.25 -2.49 -4.38
N LEU A 48 7.49 -3.51 -5.19
CA LEU A 48 8.43 -4.58 -4.84
C LEU A 48 9.87 -4.08 -4.77
N SER A 49 10.22 -3.05 -5.55
CA SER A 49 11.58 -2.50 -5.54
C SER A 49 11.96 -1.88 -4.19
N LEU A 50 10.98 -1.52 -3.36
CA LEU A 50 11.26 -0.92 -2.05
C LEU A 50 11.74 -1.94 -1.02
N GLY A 51 11.45 -3.23 -1.21
CA GLY A 51 11.88 -4.27 -0.28
C GLY A 51 11.37 -4.04 1.14
N ILE A 52 10.11 -3.67 1.29
CA ILE A 52 9.53 -3.27 2.58
C ILE A 52 9.50 -4.45 3.55
N PRO A 53 10.25 -4.40 4.67
CA PRO A 53 10.35 -5.51 5.60
C PRO A 53 9.29 -5.47 6.71
N HIS A 54 9.27 -6.53 7.51
CA HIS A 54 8.51 -6.58 8.76
C HIS A 54 8.92 -5.41 9.66
N LYS A 55 7.94 -4.81 10.31
CA LYS A 55 8.07 -3.65 11.21
C LYS A 55 8.32 -2.31 10.52
N ALA A 56 8.38 -2.29 9.19
CA ALA A 56 8.54 -1.03 8.47
C ALA A 56 7.35 -0.10 8.70
N GLN A 57 7.65 1.20 8.72
CA GLN A 57 6.63 2.24 8.75
C GLN A 57 6.50 2.79 7.34
N ILE A 58 5.31 2.74 6.77
CA ILE A 58 5.06 3.24 5.43
C ILE A 58 3.95 4.28 5.44
N GLY A 59 3.96 5.14 4.44
CA GLY A 59 2.89 6.12 4.23
C GLY A 59 2.24 5.91 2.87
N ILE A 60 0.94 6.12 2.80
CA ILE A 60 0.20 6.08 1.54
C ILE A 60 -0.52 7.39 1.39
N VAL A 61 -0.28 8.07 0.26
CA VAL A 61 -0.94 9.33 -0.09
C VAL A 61 -1.87 9.07 -1.26
N VAL A 62 -3.14 9.41 -1.08
CA VAL A 62 -4.17 9.24 -2.10
C VAL A 62 -4.67 10.62 -2.51
N ASP A 63 -4.69 10.89 -3.81
CA ASP A 63 -5.10 12.19 -4.34
C ASP A 63 -5.95 12.00 -5.60
N GLY A 64 -7.20 12.40 -5.55
CA GLY A 64 -8.11 12.31 -6.69
C GLY A 64 -9.57 12.31 -6.29
N GLU A 65 -10.44 12.24 -7.30
CA GLU A 65 -11.88 12.32 -7.12
C GLU A 65 -12.44 11.19 -6.26
N ASP A 66 -11.89 9.99 -6.39
CA ASP A 66 -12.37 8.80 -5.68
C ASP A 66 -11.48 8.43 -4.49
N GLU A 67 -10.77 9.41 -3.91
CA GLU A 67 -9.82 9.14 -2.83
C GLU A 67 -10.45 8.47 -1.60
N GLU A 68 -11.70 8.81 -1.27
CA GLU A 68 -12.37 8.19 -0.14
C GLU A 68 -12.60 6.70 -0.37
N ALA A 69 -13.03 6.34 -1.58
CA ALA A 69 -13.22 4.95 -1.96
C ALA A 69 -11.91 4.17 -1.95
N VAL A 70 -10.84 4.83 -2.41
CA VAL A 70 -9.50 4.22 -2.41
C VAL A 70 -9.01 3.96 -0.99
N ILE A 71 -9.17 4.92 -0.09
CA ILE A 71 -8.78 4.76 1.31
C ILE A 71 -9.56 3.60 1.94
N GLU A 72 -10.85 3.51 1.63
CA GLU A 72 -11.70 2.45 2.16
C GLU A 72 -11.25 1.06 1.69
N ILE A 73 -10.99 0.89 0.40
CA ILE A 73 -10.54 -0.40 -0.13
C ILE A 73 -9.14 -0.78 0.36
N LEU A 74 -8.25 0.19 0.49
CA LEU A 74 -6.92 -0.04 1.04
C LEU A 74 -6.99 -0.49 2.50
N THR A 75 -7.81 0.18 3.30
CA THR A 75 -8.03 -0.18 4.70
C THR A 75 -8.53 -1.62 4.81
N GLU A 76 -9.54 -1.97 4.03
CA GLU A 76 -10.10 -3.32 4.02
C GLU A 76 -9.06 -4.37 3.65
N LYS A 77 -8.30 -4.12 2.57
CA LYS A 77 -7.29 -5.08 2.09
C LYS A 77 -6.13 -5.22 3.08
N ILE A 78 -5.65 -4.11 3.62
CA ILE A 78 -4.54 -4.14 4.57
C ILE A 78 -4.92 -4.95 5.81
N GLU A 79 -6.15 -4.80 6.28
CA GLU A 79 -6.62 -5.54 7.44
C GLU A 79 -6.92 -7.01 7.10
N SER A 80 -7.66 -7.28 6.02
CA SER A 80 -8.07 -8.64 5.68
C SER A 80 -6.90 -9.53 5.26
N LEU A 81 -5.89 -8.96 4.63
CA LEU A 81 -4.69 -9.69 4.22
C LEU A 81 -3.61 -9.73 5.31
N GLU A 82 -3.92 -9.16 6.47
CA GLU A 82 -2.99 -9.09 7.60
C GLU A 82 -1.62 -8.50 7.21
N ILE A 83 -1.65 -7.45 6.40
CA ILE A 83 -0.44 -6.77 5.94
C ILE A 83 0.16 -5.94 7.05
N GLY A 84 -0.68 -5.19 7.76
CA GLY A 84 -0.20 -4.28 8.77
C GLY A 84 -1.31 -3.66 9.60
N THR A 85 -0.93 -2.73 10.46
CA THR A 85 -1.82 -1.98 11.32
C THR A 85 -1.88 -0.53 10.85
N ILE A 86 -3.08 -0.02 10.63
CA ILE A 86 -3.29 1.37 10.24
C ILE A 86 -3.19 2.25 11.49
N GLN A 87 -2.36 3.27 11.39
CA GLN A 87 -2.07 4.18 12.50
C GLN A 87 -2.76 5.54 12.35
#